data_764af45088114d204f99829523c50678
#
_entry.id   764af45088114d204f99829523c50678
#
_cell.length_a   1.000
_cell.length_b   1.000
_cell.length_c   1.000
_cell.angle_alpha   90.00
_cell.angle_beta   90.00
_cell.angle_gamma   90.00
#
_symmetry.space_group_name_H-M   'P 1'
#
loop_
_entity.id
_entity.type
_entity.pdbx_description
1 polymer ?
#
loop_
_entity_poly.entity_id
_entity_poly.type
_entity_poly.pdbx_seq_one_letter_code
_entity_poly.pdbx_strand_id
1 'polypeptide(L)'
;MFLMRNNTFAASTARDGPCRSDQFSIPLLSVIVAFGMEKSYVEQRSGGYWITGTRISLDSIIAAFNRGAAPETIRRSFPLLTLEEVYGAITFYLAHEKEIAEYLQRSDAELGAQADARRKELKASRPELYERVVGSREETKTPQR
;
A
#
# COMPACT_ATOMS: atom_id res chain seq x y z
N MET A 1 55.38 -33.31 62.25
CA MET A 1 56.80 -33.25 61.86
C MET A 1 56.87 -32.35 60.62
N PHE A 2 57.56 -31.22 60.87
CA PHE A 2 58.11 -30.30 59.89
C PHE A 2 57.17 -29.48 59.01
N LEU A 3 57.02 -28.23 59.35
CA LEU A 3 57.76 -26.95 59.08
C LEU A 3 57.30 -26.29 57.77
N MET A 4 56.58 -25.20 57.98
CA MET A 4 56.99 -23.81 57.71
C MET A 4 57.63 -23.50 56.36
N ARG A 5 57.01 -22.65 55.57
CA ARG A 5 57.60 -21.32 55.31
C ARG A 5 56.66 -20.36 54.63
N ASN A 6 56.47 -19.25 55.32
CA ASN A 6 55.99 -17.97 54.82
C ASN A 6 56.82 -17.52 53.58
N ASN A 7 56.21 -16.90 52.67
CA ASN A 7 56.84 -15.79 52.01
C ASN A 7 55.83 -14.71 51.64
N THR A 8 55.89 -13.70 52.45
CA THR A 8 55.38 -12.36 52.23
C THR A 8 56.18 -11.70 51.14
N PHE A 9 55.59 -11.22 50.10
CA PHE A 9 56.21 -10.16 49.31
C PHE A 9 55.14 -9.22 48.74
N ALA A 10 55.20 -8.08 49.37
CA ALA A 10 54.98 -6.70 48.99
C ALA A 10 54.09 -6.36 47.78
N ALA A 11 53.19 -5.50 48.11
CA ALA A 11 52.56 -4.44 47.39
C ALA A 11 53.27 -4.00 46.09
N SER A 12 52.50 -3.91 44.99
CA SER A 12 52.72 -2.89 43.99
C SER A 12 51.38 -2.34 43.48
N THR A 13 51.17 -1.15 43.88
CA THR A 13 50.28 -0.14 43.41
C THR A 13 50.33 -0.03 41.88
N ALA A 14 49.25 -0.23 41.19
CA ALA A 14 49.08 0.38 39.87
C ALA A 14 47.57 0.45 39.51
N ARG A 15 47.01 1.59 39.73
CA ARG A 15 46.19 2.37 38.84
C ARG A 15 44.92 1.70 38.35
N ASP A 16 43.88 2.01 39.07
CA ASP A 16 42.53 2.12 38.58
C ASP A 16 42.49 3.02 37.35
N GLY A 17 42.38 2.37 36.17
CA GLY A 17 41.90 3.02 34.98
C GLY A 17 40.41 2.75 34.90
N PRO A 18 39.55 3.76 34.83
CA PRO A 18 38.15 3.50 34.59
C PRO A 18 38.00 2.88 33.22
N CYS A 19 37.58 1.63 33.16
CA CYS A 19 36.97 1.08 31.99
C CYS A 19 35.78 1.96 31.65
N ARG A 20 36.02 2.88 30.77
CA ARG A 20 35.00 3.65 30.07
C ARG A 20 34.24 2.69 29.19
N SER A 21 33.25 2.05 29.74
CA SER A 21 32.14 1.49 28.99
C SER A 21 31.41 2.67 28.37
N ASP A 22 31.98 3.20 27.29
CA ASP A 22 31.27 4.07 26.39
C ASP A 22 30.14 3.24 25.83
N GLN A 23 29.03 3.39 26.53
CA GLN A 23 27.70 3.04 26.06
C GLN A 23 27.50 3.64 24.69
N PHE A 24 27.69 2.85 23.69
CA PHE A 24 27.01 3.04 22.41
C PHE A 24 25.52 2.74 22.63
N SER A 25 24.88 3.52 23.48
CA SER A 25 23.45 3.73 23.43
C SER A 25 23.16 4.59 22.21
N ILE A 26 23.22 3.96 21.04
CA ILE A 26 22.55 4.51 19.88
C ILE A 26 21.07 4.37 20.24
N PRO A 27 20.32 5.47 20.44
CA PRO A 27 18.91 5.34 20.72
C PRO A 27 18.27 4.71 19.48
N LEU A 28 17.77 3.50 19.64
CA LEU A 28 17.06 2.76 18.58
C LEU A 28 15.98 3.63 17.89
N LEU A 29 15.42 4.60 18.63
CA LEU A 29 14.50 5.58 18.07
C LEU A 29 15.14 6.53 17.05
N SER A 30 16.44 6.82 17.13
CA SER A 30 17.09 7.75 16.20
C SER A 30 17.45 7.10 14.88
N VAL A 31 17.60 5.78 14.84
CA VAL A 31 17.86 5.03 13.59
C VAL A 31 16.60 4.87 12.77
N ILE A 32 15.43 4.80 13.42
CA ILE A 32 14.13 4.70 12.73
C ILE A 32 13.79 6.01 11.99
N VAL A 33 14.21 7.15 12.52
CA VAL A 33 13.92 8.46 11.88
C VAL A 33 14.82 8.74 10.66
N ALA A 34 15.97 8.12 10.55
CA ALA A 34 16.89 8.33 9.42
C ALA A 34 16.55 7.50 8.17
N PHE A 35 15.66 6.50 8.28
CA PHE A 35 15.17 5.70 7.15
C PHE A 35 13.78 6.11 6.66
N GLY A 36 13.23 7.19 7.16
CA GLY A 36 11.86 7.61 6.94
C GLY A 36 11.66 8.60 5.80
N MET A 37 12.17 8.34 4.62
CA MET A 37 11.49 8.78 3.40
C MET A 37 10.66 7.60 2.89
N GLU A 38 9.63 7.23 3.65
CA GLU A 38 8.60 6.35 3.14
C GLU A 38 7.92 7.05 1.97
N LYS A 39 8.30 6.65 0.76
CA LYS A 39 7.63 7.08 -0.45
C LYS A 39 6.21 6.55 -0.39
N SER A 40 5.26 7.42 -0.12
CA SER A 40 3.85 7.05 -0.18
C SER A 40 3.43 6.90 -1.64
N TYR A 41 3.08 5.68 -2.03
CA TYR A 41 2.60 5.38 -3.38
C TYR A 41 1.10 5.63 -3.54
N VAL A 42 0.38 5.74 -2.43
CA VAL A 42 -1.07 5.93 -2.40
C VAL A 42 -1.40 7.12 -1.53
N GLU A 43 -2.24 8.00 -2.02
CA GLU A 43 -2.80 9.14 -1.29
C GLU A 43 -4.31 9.02 -1.20
N GLN A 44 -4.88 9.50 -0.08
CA GLN A 44 -6.31 9.61 0.08
C GLN A 44 -6.75 11.03 -0.29
N ARG A 45 -7.63 11.16 -1.29
CA ARG A 45 -8.13 12.44 -1.77
C ARG A 45 -9.62 12.33 -2.14
N SER A 46 -10.40 13.31 -1.71
CA SER A 46 -11.84 13.38 -2.04
C SER A 46 -12.63 12.11 -1.70
N GLY A 47 -12.27 11.43 -0.61
CA GLY A 47 -12.93 10.19 -0.17
C GLY A 47 -12.51 8.92 -0.92
N GLY A 48 -11.56 9.01 -1.84
CA GLY A 48 -11.01 7.86 -2.60
C GLY A 48 -9.51 7.71 -2.44
N TYR A 49 -8.99 6.56 -2.86
CA TYR A 49 -7.56 6.25 -2.89
C TYR A 49 -7.01 6.44 -4.29
N TRP A 50 -5.89 7.16 -4.40
CA TRP A 50 -5.26 7.54 -5.67
C TRP A 50 -3.78 7.22 -5.65
N ILE A 51 -3.21 6.94 -6.82
CA ILE A 51 -1.75 6.83 -6.94
C ILE A 51 -1.16 8.23 -6.83
N THR A 52 -0.24 8.40 -5.90
CA THR A 52 0.36 9.70 -5.53
C THR A 52 0.84 10.47 -6.76
N GLY A 53 0.42 11.73 -6.85
CA GLY A 53 0.79 12.60 -7.96
C GLY A 53 0.11 12.31 -9.30
N THR A 54 -0.85 11.36 -9.35
CA THR A 54 -1.57 11.01 -10.57
C THR A 54 -3.08 11.20 -10.43
N ARG A 55 -3.81 10.96 -11.52
CA ARG A 55 -5.29 10.88 -11.53
C ARG A 55 -5.79 9.44 -11.67
N ILE A 56 -4.94 8.47 -11.41
CA ILE A 56 -5.29 7.06 -11.51
C ILE A 56 -5.71 6.58 -10.12
N SER A 57 -6.93 6.05 -10.02
CA SER A 57 -7.45 5.50 -8.77
C SER A 57 -6.80 4.17 -8.44
N LEU A 58 -6.62 3.91 -7.15
CA LEU A 58 -6.17 2.63 -6.64
C LEU A 58 -7.09 1.49 -7.07
N ASP A 59 -8.41 1.74 -7.13
CA ASP A 59 -9.46 0.79 -7.52
C ASP A 59 -9.18 0.19 -8.90
N SER A 60 -8.72 1.01 -9.86
CA SER A 60 -8.40 0.56 -11.22
C SER A 60 -7.24 -0.44 -11.23
N ILE A 61 -6.23 -0.22 -10.39
CA ILE A 61 -5.08 -1.12 -10.26
C ILE A 61 -5.49 -2.42 -9.58
N ILE A 62 -6.24 -2.32 -8.45
CA ILE A 62 -6.73 -3.48 -7.71
C ILE A 62 -7.67 -4.33 -8.58
N ALA A 63 -8.58 -3.71 -9.32
CA ALA A 63 -9.49 -4.43 -10.21
C ALA A 63 -8.72 -5.20 -11.30
N ALA A 64 -7.63 -4.65 -11.84
CA ALA A 64 -6.78 -5.37 -12.79
C ALA A 64 -6.00 -6.50 -12.11
N PHE A 65 -5.44 -6.25 -10.93
CA PHE A 65 -4.72 -7.24 -10.13
C PHE A 65 -5.61 -8.43 -9.75
N ASN A 66 -6.83 -8.18 -9.25
CA ASN A 66 -7.78 -9.21 -8.85
C ASN A 66 -8.30 -10.05 -10.05
N ARG A 67 -8.23 -9.51 -11.27
CA ARG A 67 -8.47 -10.29 -12.50
C ARG A 67 -7.26 -11.14 -12.93
N GLY A 68 -6.18 -11.15 -12.17
CA GLY A 68 -4.97 -11.92 -12.43
C GLY A 68 -3.99 -11.24 -13.39
N ALA A 69 -4.11 -9.93 -13.63
CA ALA A 69 -3.15 -9.22 -14.45
C ALA A 69 -1.81 -9.07 -13.70
N ALA A 70 -0.71 -9.42 -14.37
CA ALA A 70 0.63 -9.17 -13.84
C ALA A 70 0.92 -7.66 -13.75
N PRO A 71 1.73 -7.20 -12.79
CA PRO A 71 2.07 -5.78 -12.62
C PRO A 71 2.60 -5.12 -13.89
N GLU A 72 3.36 -5.83 -14.71
CA GLU A 72 3.86 -5.36 -16.01
C GLU A 72 2.74 -5.13 -17.02
N THR A 73 1.69 -5.96 -16.98
CA THR A 73 0.51 -5.81 -17.82
C THR A 73 -0.33 -4.62 -17.36
N ILE A 74 -0.46 -4.44 -16.04
CA ILE A 74 -1.14 -3.28 -15.45
C ILE A 74 -0.42 -2.00 -15.88
N ARG A 75 0.90 -1.95 -15.78
CA ARG A 75 1.70 -0.80 -16.22
C ARG A 75 1.48 -0.49 -17.71
N ARG A 76 1.34 -1.50 -18.57
CA ARG A 76 1.03 -1.28 -20.00
C ARG A 76 -0.34 -0.64 -20.22
N SER A 77 -1.32 -1.01 -19.39
CA SER A 77 -2.67 -0.42 -19.42
C SER A 77 -2.71 1.01 -18.88
N PHE A 78 -1.77 1.35 -18.01
CA PHE A 78 -1.63 2.69 -17.40
C PHE A 78 -0.24 3.26 -17.67
N PRO A 79 0.04 3.78 -18.88
CA PRO A 79 1.39 4.21 -19.28
C PRO A 79 1.96 5.37 -18.47
N LEU A 80 1.11 6.12 -17.76
CA LEU A 80 1.52 7.22 -16.87
C LEU A 80 2.15 6.73 -15.57
N LEU A 81 1.97 5.45 -15.22
CA LEU A 81 2.54 4.86 -14.02
C LEU A 81 3.88 4.22 -14.32
N THR A 82 4.78 4.36 -13.38
CA THR A 82 6.00 3.55 -13.32
C THR A 82 5.68 2.15 -12.79
N LEU A 83 6.53 1.20 -13.08
CA LEU A 83 6.39 -0.17 -12.54
C LEU A 83 6.51 -0.17 -11.01
N GLU A 84 7.35 0.69 -10.46
CA GLU A 84 7.52 0.90 -9.02
C GLU A 84 6.21 1.34 -8.36
N GLU A 85 5.49 2.30 -8.95
CA GLU A 85 4.19 2.77 -8.43
C GLU A 85 3.13 1.68 -8.47
N VAL A 86 3.13 0.84 -9.50
CA VAL A 86 2.20 -0.31 -9.57
C VAL A 86 2.49 -1.32 -8.46
N TYR A 87 3.75 -1.69 -8.24
CA TYR A 87 4.13 -2.57 -7.12
C TYR A 87 3.84 -1.93 -5.77
N GLY A 88 4.13 -0.65 -5.61
CA GLY A 88 3.82 0.11 -4.39
C GLY A 88 2.33 0.12 -4.06
N ALA A 89 1.48 0.33 -5.07
CA ALA A 89 0.03 0.29 -4.94
C ALA A 89 -0.49 -1.10 -4.53
N ILE A 90 0.04 -2.16 -5.15
CA ILE A 90 -0.32 -3.54 -4.81
C ILE A 90 0.13 -3.87 -3.37
N THR A 91 1.34 -3.48 -3.00
CA THR A 91 1.85 -3.68 -1.63
C THR A 91 0.99 -2.96 -0.61
N PHE A 92 0.61 -1.73 -0.89
CA PHE A 92 -0.30 -0.97 -0.05
C PHE A 92 -1.65 -1.68 0.12
N TYR A 93 -2.24 -2.16 -0.98
CA TYR A 93 -3.49 -2.92 -0.95
C TYR A 93 -3.38 -4.18 -0.08
N LEU A 94 -2.33 -4.98 -0.25
CA LEU A 94 -2.12 -6.20 0.52
C LEU A 94 -1.89 -5.94 2.01
N ALA A 95 -1.28 -4.81 2.36
CA ALA A 95 -1.10 -4.39 3.75
C ALA A 95 -2.41 -3.90 4.41
N HIS A 96 -3.34 -3.36 3.62
CA HIS A 96 -4.60 -2.77 4.09
C HIS A 96 -5.84 -3.45 3.49
N GLU A 97 -5.77 -4.76 3.23
CA GLU A 97 -6.76 -5.51 2.47
C GLU A 97 -8.19 -5.31 2.97
N LYS A 98 -8.43 -5.40 4.29
CA LYS A 98 -9.76 -5.24 4.87
C LYS A 98 -10.33 -3.84 4.66
N GLU A 99 -9.55 -2.83 4.96
CA GLU A 99 -9.95 -1.43 4.84
C GLU A 99 -10.28 -1.07 3.38
N ILE A 100 -9.41 -1.50 2.46
CA ILE A 100 -9.62 -1.25 1.03
C ILE A 100 -10.80 -2.07 0.48
N ALA A 101 -11.01 -3.29 0.93
CA ALA A 101 -12.16 -4.10 0.52
C ALA A 101 -13.49 -3.45 0.95
N GLU A 102 -13.58 -2.95 2.19
CA GLU A 102 -14.76 -2.21 2.68
C GLU A 102 -14.99 -0.93 1.90
N TYR A 103 -13.92 -0.21 1.58
CA TYR A 103 -13.98 0.99 0.75
C TYR A 103 -14.52 0.65 -0.65
N LEU A 104 -13.98 -0.36 -1.34
CA LEU A 104 -14.40 -0.76 -2.67
C LEU A 104 -15.88 -1.17 -2.70
N GLN A 105 -16.34 -1.96 -1.74
CA GLN A 105 -17.74 -2.36 -1.64
C GLN A 105 -18.68 -1.15 -1.51
N ARG A 106 -18.28 -0.17 -0.70
CA ARG A 106 -19.05 1.06 -0.49
C ARG A 106 -19.09 1.91 -1.76
N SER A 107 -17.94 2.07 -2.40
CA SER A 107 -17.79 2.79 -3.66
C SER A 107 -18.65 2.16 -4.79
N ASP A 108 -18.59 0.83 -4.92
CA ASP A 108 -19.39 0.08 -5.90
C ASP A 108 -20.89 0.22 -5.66
N ALA A 109 -21.34 0.19 -4.41
CA ALA A 109 -22.73 0.39 -4.05
C ALA A 109 -23.22 1.80 -4.39
N GLU A 110 -22.42 2.82 -4.10
CA GLU A 110 -22.71 4.21 -4.42
C GLU A 110 -22.78 4.45 -5.94
N LEU A 111 -21.81 3.91 -6.69
CA LEU A 111 -21.78 4.00 -8.13
C LEU A 111 -22.96 3.25 -8.77
N GLY A 112 -23.33 2.10 -8.22
CA GLY A 112 -24.50 1.33 -8.65
C GLY A 112 -25.79 2.13 -8.46
N ALA A 113 -26.01 2.72 -7.29
CA ALA A 113 -27.17 3.54 -6.99
C ALA A 113 -27.25 4.78 -7.92
N GLN A 114 -26.13 5.45 -8.17
CA GLN A 114 -26.07 6.58 -9.09
C GLN A 114 -26.35 6.16 -10.55
N ALA A 115 -25.83 5.02 -10.98
CA ALA A 115 -26.06 4.48 -12.31
C ALA A 115 -27.54 4.14 -12.52
N ASP A 116 -28.20 3.54 -11.52
CA ASP A 116 -29.62 3.22 -11.57
C ASP A 116 -30.51 4.47 -11.56
N ALA A 117 -30.15 5.48 -10.77
CA ALA A 117 -30.83 6.77 -10.79
C ALA A 117 -30.76 7.42 -12.18
N ARG A 118 -29.56 7.45 -12.79
CA ARG A 118 -29.35 7.99 -14.14
C ARG A 118 -30.11 7.19 -15.20
N ARG A 119 -30.17 5.87 -15.08
CA ARG A 119 -30.97 5.03 -16.00
C ARG A 119 -32.46 5.35 -15.92
N LYS A 120 -32.99 5.49 -14.71
CA LYS A 120 -34.40 5.87 -14.51
C LYS A 120 -34.68 7.25 -15.11
N GLU A 121 -33.83 8.21 -14.87
CA GLU A 121 -33.96 9.56 -15.42
C GLU A 121 -33.88 9.56 -16.96
N LEU A 122 -32.93 8.83 -17.55
CA LEU A 122 -32.77 8.71 -19.00
C LEU A 122 -34.00 8.04 -19.65
N LYS A 123 -34.53 7.00 -19.01
CA LYS A 123 -35.75 6.31 -19.48
C LYS A 123 -36.96 7.22 -19.43
N ALA A 124 -37.05 8.08 -18.42
CA ALA A 124 -38.16 9.02 -18.29
C ALA A 124 -38.06 10.22 -19.24
N SER A 125 -36.86 10.79 -19.39
CA SER A 125 -36.63 12.01 -20.18
C SER A 125 -36.40 11.73 -21.68
N ARG A 126 -35.78 10.61 -22.03
CA ARG A 126 -35.42 10.26 -23.41
C ARG A 126 -35.55 8.77 -23.69
N PRO A 127 -36.75 8.22 -23.79
CA PRO A 127 -36.98 6.79 -23.95
C PRO A 127 -36.32 6.23 -25.20
N GLU A 128 -36.35 6.95 -26.34
CA GLU A 128 -35.70 6.50 -27.59
C GLU A 128 -34.17 6.32 -27.45
N LEU A 129 -33.51 7.22 -26.73
CA LEU A 129 -32.08 7.10 -26.47
C LEU A 129 -31.78 5.92 -25.53
N TYR A 130 -32.65 5.71 -24.55
CA TYR A 130 -32.52 4.58 -23.63
C TYR A 130 -32.59 3.25 -24.37
N GLU A 131 -33.60 3.04 -25.23
CA GLU A 131 -33.75 1.82 -26.00
C GLU A 131 -32.54 1.59 -26.94
N ARG A 132 -32.04 2.64 -27.59
CA ARG A 132 -30.86 2.53 -28.47
C ARG A 132 -29.60 2.12 -27.71
N VAL A 133 -29.38 2.67 -26.49
CA VAL A 133 -28.20 2.34 -25.66
C VAL A 133 -28.30 0.96 -25.04
N VAL A 134 -29.49 0.56 -24.59
CA VAL A 134 -29.71 -0.77 -24.01
C VAL A 134 -29.74 -1.84 -25.10
N GLY A 135 -30.44 -1.61 -26.20
CA GLY A 135 -30.50 -2.54 -27.31
C GLY A 135 -29.13 -2.88 -27.94
N SER A 136 -28.30 -1.85 -28.13
CA SER A 136 -26.92 -2.06 -28.64
C SER A 136 -26.04 -2.85 -27.66
N ARG A 137 -26.34 -2.85 -26.38
CA ARG A 137 -25.57 -3.59 -25.36
C ARG A 137 -25.97 -5.05 -25.29
N GLU A 138 -27.20 -5.40 -25.61
CA GLU A 138 -27.68 -6.79 -25.69
C GLU A 138 -27.10 -7.51 -26.92
N GLU A 139 -26.99 -6.81 -28.04
CA GLU A 139 -26.39 -7.36 -29.28
C GLU A 139 -24.92 -7.74 -29.11
N THR A 140 -24.14 -6.95 -28.28
CA THR A 140 -22.73 -7.26 -28.03
C THR A 140 -22.51 -8.36 -26.99
N LYS A 141 -23.55 -8.78 -26.27
CA LYS A 141 -23.46 -9.82 -25.23
C LYS A 141 -23.76 -11.23 -25.77
N THR A 142 -24.14 -11.36 -27.05
CA THR A 142 -24.33 -12.68 -27.68
C THR A 142 -22.97 -13.31 -27.93
N PRO A 143 -22.60 -14.44 -27.26
CA PRO A 143 -21.33 -15.10 -27.53
C PRO A 143 -21.36 -15.65 -28.95
N GLN A 144 -20.43 -15.23 -29.77
CA GLN A 144 -20.17 -15.92 -31.02
C GLN A 144 -19.73 -17.35 -30.69
N ARG A 145 -20.49 -18.30 -31.17
CA ARG A 145 -20.30 -19.75 -31.06
C ARG A 145 -19.18 -20.19 -31.97
#